data_995fa173b8d4ecdb708d1522d327d183
#
_entry.id   995fa173b8d4ecdb708d1522d327d183
#
_cell.length_a   1.000
_cell.length_b   1.000
_cell.length_c   1.000
_cell.angle_alpha   90.00
_cell.angle_beta   90.00
_cell.angle_gamma   90.00
#
_symmetry.space_group_name_H-M   'P 1'
#
loop_
_entity.id
_entity.type
_entity.pdbx_description
1 polymer ?
#
loop_
_entity_poly.entity_id
_entity_poly.type
_entity_poly.pdbx_seq_one_letter_code
_entity_poly.pdbx_strand_id
1 'polypeptide(L)'
;PGMTMKLDKQRSEKTASRRAQIHSGAVEAAQRSLARAERNIRDDDSVYIELPQTELPEGKRVISIPGLTIVGPERVRLSGPNGSGKTTLLNRINSGEAGYVIGNSGYLRQRIGLDPSLSVWDVVTNANPREDPQFIRDQLAQLLFQSDSVHALTGTLSGGERFRAEFARVLLADPAPQLLMLDEPTNNIDISTVDWLVSVLKNYRGALLVVSHDEDFCSRIELTRQVSIEDIG
;
A
#
# COMPACT_ATOMS: atom_id res chain seq x y z
N PRO A 1 6.84 -61.83 -22.37
CA PRO A 1 7.23 -61.14 -21.10
C PRO A 1 8.04 -59.85 -21.30
N GLY A 2 8.72 -59.66 -22.44
CA GLY A 2 9.61 -58.50 -22.62
C GLY A 2 8.96 -57.17 -23.00
N MET A 3 7.71 -57.16 -23.43
CA MET A 3 7.06 -55.94 -23.96
C MET A 3 6.41 -55.09 -22.86
N THR A 4 5.90 -55.71 -21.82
CA THR A 4 5.30 -55.03 -20.62
C THR A 4 6.36 -54.29 -19.80
N MET A 5 7.53 -54.87 -19.63
CA MET A 5 8.65 -54.29 -18.87
C MET A 5 9.23 -53.01 -19.52
N LYS A 6 9.19 -52.91 -20.87
CA LYS A 6 9.62 -51.68 -21.60
C LYS A 6 8.64 -50.51 -21.45
N LEU A 7 7.34 -50.83 -21.40
CA LEU A 7 6.29 -49.79 -21.22
C LEU A 7 6.29 -49.22 -19.81
N ASP A 8 6.53 -50.01 -18.79
CA ASP A 8 6.62 -49.54 -17.41
C ASP A 8 7.87 -48.69 -17.17
N LYS A 9 9.00 -49.04 -17.80
CA LYS A 9 10.23 -48.23 -17.72
C LYS A 9 10.06 -46.87 -18.39
N GLN A 10 9.42 -46.79 -19.56
CA GLN A 10 9.13 -45.52 -20.24
C GLN A 10 8.12 -44.65 -19.48
N ARG A 11 7.13 -45.22 -18.80
CA ARG A 11 6.20 -44.49 -17.94
C ARG A 11 6.91 -43.92 -16.71
N SER A 12 7.78 -44.70 -16.07
CA SER A 12 8.58 -44.24 -14.92
C SER A 12 9.54 -43.13 -15.30
N GLU A 13 10.23 -43.22 -16.45
CA GLU A 13 11.14 -42.16 -16.94
C GLU A 13 10.40 -40.86 -17.30
N LYS A 14 9.21 -40.93 -17.94
CA LYS A 14 8.37 -39.77 -18.21
C LYS A 14 7.87 -39.09 -16.93
N THR A 15 7.52 -39.89 -15.90
CA THR A 15 7.04 -39.34 -14.62
C THR A 15 8.17 -38.69 -13.84
N ALA A 16 9.38 -39.30 -13.86
CA ALA A 16 10.58 -38.72 -13.25
C ALA A 16 11.01 -37.40 -13.94
N SER A 17 10.98 -37.36 -15.29
CA SER A 17 11.29 -36.18 -16.07
C SER A 17 10.30 -35.02 -15.80
N ARG A 18 9.01 -35.33 -15.70
CA ARG A 18 7.97 -34.34 -15.39
C ARG A 18 8.09 -33.79 -13.97
N ARG A 19 8.45 -34.64 -12.99
CA ARG A 19 8.75 -34.17 -11.62
C ARG A 19 10.00 -33.31 -11.56
N ALA A 20 11.05 -33.68 -12.30
CA ALA A 20 12.27 -32.86 -12.40
C ALA A 20 12.00 -31.47 -13.03
N GLN A 21 11.16 -31.40 -14.07
CA GLN A 21 10.77 -30.11 -14.68
C GLN A 21 9.94 -29.24 -13.75
N ILE A 22 9.01 -29.84 -12.97
CA ILE A 22 8.22 -29.10 -11.97
C ILE A 22 9.12 -28.56 -10.84
N HIS A 23 10.07 -29.38 -10.38
CA HIS A 23 11.04 -28.97 -9.37
C HIS A 23 11.99 -27.88 -9.86
N SER A 24 12.50 -27.98 -11.09
CA SER A 24 13.33 -26.97 -11.73
C SER A 24 12.58 -25.63 -11.88
N GLY A 25 11.33 -25.65 -12.34
CA GLY A 25 10.50 -24.46 -12.44
C GLY A 25 10.20 -23.79 -11.09
N ALA A 26 9.98 -24.59 -10.05
CA ALA A 26 9.78 -24.08 -8.68
C ALA A 26 11.05 -23.46 -8.10
N VAL A 27 12.22 -24.07 -8.34
CA VAL A 27 13.53 -23.54 -7.92
C VAL A 27 13.85 -22.23 -8.65
N GLU A 28 13.62 -22.19 -9.97
CA GLU A 28 13.83 -20.95 -10.74
C GLU A 28 12.87 -19.83 -10.35
N ALA A 29 11.62 -20.14 -10.00
CA ALA A 29 10.67 -19.16 -9.46
C ALA A 29 11.11 -18.64 -8.08
N ALA A 30 11.58 -19.54 -7.21
CA ALA A 30 12.11 -19.18 -5.89
C ALA A 30 13.40 -18.35 -6.00
N GLN A 31 14.31 -18.70 -6.93
CA GLN A 31 15.52 -17.93 -7.19
C GLN A 31 15.22 -16.54 -7.76
N ARG A 32 14.22 -16.43 -8.65
CA ARG A 32 13.76 -15.12 -9.16
C ARG A 32 13.14 -14.26 -8.05
N SER A 33 12.35 -14.86 -7.16
CA SER A 33 11.79 -14.15 -6.01
C SER A 33 12.86 -13.74 -5.00
N LEU A 34 13.86 -14.60 -4.76
CA LEU A 34 14.99 -14.28 -3.89
C LEU A 34 15.87 -13.17 -4.49
N ALA A 35 16.22 -13.25 -5.77
CA ALA A 35 16.99 -12.21 -6.45
C ALA A 35 16.23 -10.87 -6.56
N ARG A 36 14.90 -10.92 -6.54
CA ARG A 36 14.03 -9.74 -6.48
C ARG A 36 13.99 -9.17 -5.05
N ALA A 37 13.90 -10.03 -4.03
CA ALA A 37 13.99 -9.64 -2.63
C ALA A 37 15.38 -9.06 -2.29
N GLU A 38 16.47 -9.67 -2.79
CA GLU A 38 17.84 -9.18 -2.59
C GLU A 38 18.10 -7.83 -3.30
N ARG A 39 17.47 -7.56 -4.45
CA ARG A 39 17.49 -6.23 -5.07
C ARG A 39 16.76 -5.19 -4.22
N ASN A 40 15.62 -5.56 -3.66
CA ASN A 40 14.86 -4.67 -2.77
C ASN A 40 15.58 -4.41 -1.42
N ILE A 41 16.44 -5.33 -0.96
CA ILE A 41 17.26 -5.18 0.27
C ILE A 41 18.50 -4.30 0.01
N ARG A 42 19.00 -4.21 -1.24
CA ARG A 42 20.16 -3.37 -1.57
C ARG A 42 19.83 -1.89 -1.75
N ASP A 43 18.57 -1.57 -1.95
CA ASP A 43 18.06 -0.19 -1.95
C ASP A 43 17.67 0.19 -0.51
N ASP A 44 18.67 0.32 0.37
CA ASP A 44 18.58 1.02 1.67
C ASP A 44 18.56 2.55 1.43
N ASP A 45 18.01 2.95 0.31
CA ASP A 45 17.68 4.33 0.01
C ASP A 45 16.39 4.66 0.77
N SER A 46 16.57 5.40 1.86
CA SER A 46 15.47 6.06 2.54
C SER A 46 14.59 6.74 1.48
N VAL A 47 13.35 6.26 1.33
CA VAL A 47 12.40 6.83 0.37
C VAL A 47 12.20 8.29 0.77
N TYR A 48 12.79 9.20 0.01
CA TYR A 48 12.63 10.63 0.21
C TYR A 48 11.61 11.14 -0.80
N ILE A 49 10.39 11.32 -0.35
CA ILE A 49 9.32 11.94 -1.14
C ILE A 49 9.11 13.35 -0.65
N GLU A 50 9.23 14.31 -1.52
CA GLU A 50 8.79 15.68 -1.28
C GLU A 50 7.32 15.83 -1.68
N LEU A 51 6.46 16.06 -0.69
CA LEU A 51 5.03 16.28 -0.87
C LEU A 51 4.62 17.63 -0.26
N PRO A 52 5.15 18.76 -0.76
CA PRO A 52 4.88 20.08 -0.16
C PRO A 52 3.40 20.44 -0.21
N GLN A 53 2.65 19.92 -1.18
CA GLN A 53 1.21 20.18 -1.32
C GLN A 53 0.37 19.52 -0.22
N THR A 54 0.93 18.59 0.55
CA THR A 54 0.26 17.95 1.69
C THR A 54 0.39 18.73 2.98
N GLU A 55 1.26 19.74 3.01
CA GLU A 55 1.57 20.52 4.22
C GLU A 55 0.33 21.21 4.78
N LEU A 56 0.17 21.08 6.11
CA LEU A 56 -0.90 21.69 6.87
C LEU A 56 -0.34 22.70 7.85
N PRO A 57 -0.88 23.94 7.87
CA PRO A 57 -0.59 24.91 8.93
C PRO A 57 -1.06 24.39 10.29
N GLU A 58 -0.33 24.72 11.35
CA GLU A 58 -0.79 24.51 12.72
C GLU A 58 -2.15 25.19 12.92
N GLY A 59 -3.09 24.53 13.61
CA GLY A 59 -4.43 25.05 13.85
C GLY A 59 -5.42 24.90 12.70
N LYS A 60 -5.01 24.43 11.52
CA LYS A 60 -5.95 24.12 10.43
C LYS A 60 -6.87 22.96 10.83
N ARG A 61 -8.19 23.19 10.80
CA ARG A 61 -9.17 22.12 11.07
C ARG A 61 -9.17 21.12 9.91
N VAL A 62 -9.00 19.85 10.24
CA VAL A 62 -8.95 18.73 9.29
C VAL A 62 -10.19 17.85 9.39
N ILE A 63 -10.52 17.41 10.61
CA ILE A 63 -11.76 16.69 10.93
C ILE A 63 -12.44 17.40 12.10
N SER A 64 -13.77 17.51 12.04
CA SER A 64 -14.58 17.94 13.19
C SER A 64 -15.92 17.20 13.12
N ILE A 65 -16.01 16.14 13.89
CA ILE A 65 -17.20 15.29 14.04
C ILE A 65 -17.44 15.07 15.53
N PRO A 66 -18.62 14.60 15.96
CA PRO A 66 -18.85 14.26 17.38
C PRO A 66 -17.78 13.31 17.89
N GLY A 67 -17.17 13.64 19.00
CA GLY A 67 -16.12 12.83 19.65
C GLY A 67 -14.72 12.87 18.99
N LEU A 68 -14.57 13.46 17.78
CA LEU A 68 -13.26 13.52 17.13
C LEU A 68 -13.02 14.86 16.43
N THR A 69 -12.00 15.57 16.87
CA THR A 69 -11.45 16.74 16.16
C THR A 69 -9.98 16.51 15.88
N ILE A 70 -9.55 16.70 14.63
CA ILE A 70 -8.14 16.67 14.19
C ILE A 70 -7.76 18.05 13.66
N VAL A 71 -6.61 18.55 14.10
CA VAL A 71 -6.14 19.92 13.79
C VAL A 71 -4.68 19.86 13.35
N GLY A 72 -4.34 20.56 12.26
CA GLY A 72 -2.99 20.60 11.74
C GLY A 72 -2.47 19.21 11.33
N PRO A 73 -1.16 18.98 11.39
CA PRO A 73 -0.55 17.72 10.98
C PRO A 73 -0.59 16.65 12.08
N GLU A 74 -1.66 16.61 12.90
CA GLU A 74 -1.81 15.58 13.92
C GLU A 74 -1.82 14.17 13.32
N ARG A 75 -1.22 13.23 14.04
CA ARG A 75 -1.18 11.80 13.68
C ARG A 75 -1.96 10.99 14.72
N VAL A 76 -3.19 10.64 14.37
CA VAL A 76 -4.16 10.06 15.30
C VAL A 76 -4.36 8.58 15.01
N ARG A 77 -4.24 7.73 16.06
CA ARG A 77 -4.65 6.34 16.01
C ARG A 77 -6.10 6.22 16.44
N LEU A 78 -6.94 5.58 15.62
CA LEU A 78 -8.28 5.17 15.99
C LEU A 78 -8.24 3.73 16.49
N SER A 79 -8.48 3.53 17.78
CA SER A 79 -8.45 2.23 18.45
C SER A 79 -9.84 1.70 18.79
N GLY A 80 -9.93 0.41 19.09
CA GLY A 80 -11.15 -0.26 19.50
C GLY A 80 -11.20 -1.72 19.05
N PRO A 81 -12.11 -2.53 19.60
CA PRO A 81 -12.25 -3.95 19.26
C PRO A 81 -12.52 -4.20 17.77
N ASN A 82 -12.28 -5.43 17.31
CA ASN A 82 -12.68 -5.82 15.96
C ASN A 82 -14.22 -5.78 15.84
N GLY A 83 -14.72 -5.26 14.74
CA GLY A 83 -16.16 -5.09 14.53
C GLY A 83 -16.80 -3.89 15.24
N SER A 84 -16.03 -3.04 15.94
CA SER A 84 -16.54 -1.85 16.63
C SER A 84 -16.95 -0.69 15.73
N GLY A 85 -16.82 -0.83 14.41
CA GLY A 85 -17.24 0.20 13.44
C GLY A 85 -16.14 1.14 12.98
N LYS A 86 -14.84 0.88 13.25
CA LYS A 86 -13.71 1.73 12.81
C LYS A 86 -13.72 1.96 11.30
N THR A 87 -13.77 0.90 10.50
CA THR A 87 -13.88 0.99 9.02
C THR A 87 -15.14 1.74 8.58
N THR A 88 -16.26 1.53 9.26
CA THR A 88 -17.52 2.26 8.99
C THR A 88 -17.36 3.75 9.22
N LEU A 89 -16.69 4.14 10.32
CA LEU A 89 -16.39 5.54 10.59
C LEU A 89 -15.48 6.14 9.51
N LEU A 90 -14.39 5.44 9.13
CA LEU A 90 -13.51 5.91 8.04
C LEU A 90 -14.27 6.10 6.72
N ASN A 91 -15.18 5.17 6.39
CA ASN A 91 -16.03 5.31 5.19
C ASN A 91 -16.95 6.54 5.28
N ARG A 92 -17.59 6.79 6.43
CA ARG A 92 -18.44 7.98 6.65
C ARG A 92 -17.64 9.28 6.61
N ILE A 93 -16.41 9.29 7.11
CA ILE A 93 -15.50 10.43 6.99
C ILE A 93 -15.16 10.65 5.52
N ASN A 94 -14.79 9.60 4.79
CA ASN A 94 -14.43 9.67 3.38
C ASN A 94 -15.60 10.12 2.48
N SER A 95 -16.85 9.76 2.81
CA SER A 95 -18.05 10.21 2.07
C SER A 95 -18.54 11.60 2.48
N GLY A 96 -17.95 12.21 3.53
CA GLY A 96 -18.41 13.49 4.07
C GLY A 96 -19.67 13.41 4.93
N GLU A 97 -20.17 12.20 5.23
CA GLU A 97 -21.40 11.99 6.02
C GLU A 97 -21.18 12.12 7.53
N ALA A 98 -19.92 12.09 7.99
CA ALA A 98 -19.61 12.14 9.42
C ALA A 98 -19.62 13.56 10.01
N GLY A 99 -19.53 14.59 9.18
CA GLY A 99 -19.43 16.00 9.58
C GLY A 99 -18.38 16.73 8.76
N TYR A 100 -17.69 17.70 9.37
CA TYR A 100 -16.65 18.45 8.64
C TYR A 100 -15.41 17.59 8.42
N VAL A 101 -15.00 17.49 7.16
CA VAL A 101 -13.74 16.89 6.72
C VAL A 101 -13.10 17.81 5.69
N ILE A 102 -11.78 17.99 5.76
CA ILE A 102 -11.04 18.77 4.77
C ILE A 102 -11.25 18.18 3.37
N GLY A 103 -11.38 19.03 2.34
CA GLY A 103 -11.73 18.60 0.99
C GLY A 103 -10.68 17.67 0.32
N ASN A 104 -9.42 17.81 0.70
CA ASN A 104 -8.32 17.01 0.16
C ASN A 104 -8.00 15.85 1.10
N SER A 105 -8.74 14.76 1.01
CA SER A 105 -8.52 13.56 1.81
C SER A 105 -8.22 12.35 0.92
N GLY A 106 -7.27 11.52 1.36
CA GLY A 106 -6.95 10.22 0.77
C GLY A 106 -7.33 9.09 1.71
N TYR A 107 -7.86 8.01 1.18
CA TYR A 107 -8.23 6.84 1.96
C TYR A 107 -7.65 5.56 1.38
N LEU A 108 -6.70 4.97 2.10
CA LEU A 108 -6.17 3.65 1.83
C LEU A 108 -7.00 2.62 2.57
N ARG A 109 -7.80 1.88 1.83
CA ARG A 109 -8.70 0.86 2.36
C ARG A 109 -7.94 -0.44 2.65
N GLN A 110 -8.44 -1.22 3.59
CA GLN A 110 -7.91 -2.55 3.90
C GLN A 110 -7.87 -3.47 2.66
N ARG A 111 -8.84 -3.35 1.76
CA ARG A 111 -8.87 -4.11 0.50
C ARG A 111 -8.51 -3.21 -0.66
N ILE A 112 -7.44 -3.56 -1.35
CA ILE A 112 -6.98 -2.88 -2.55
C ILE A 112 -7.89 -3.24 -3.72
N GLY A 113 -8.47 -2.23 -4.35
CA GLY A 113 -9.45 -2.36 -5.43
C GLY A 113 -8.91 -1.89 -6.79
N LEU A 114 -7.63 -2.12 -7.11
CA LEU A 114 -7.07 -1.76 -8.42
C LEU A 114 -7.66 -2.64 -9.53
N ASP A 115 -8.02 -2.01 -10.66
CA ASP A 115 -8.42 -2.73 -11.88
C ASP A 115 -7.21 -3.52 -12.43
N PRO A 116 -7.28 -4.86 -12.50
CA PRO A 116 -6.16 -5.70 -12.90
C PRO A 116 -5.70 -5.48 -14.35
N SER A 117 -6.51 -4.82 -15.18
CA SER A 117 -6.21 -4.52 -16.59
C SER A 117 -5.44 -3.22 -16.79
N LEU A 118 -5.37 -2.35 -15.78
CA LEU A 118 -4.64 -1.09 -15.84
C LEU A 118 -3.18 -1.28 -15.42
N SER A 119 -2.28 -0.52 -16.01
CA SER A 119 -0.90 -0.42 -15.55
C SER A 119 -0.79 0.46 -14.29
N VAL A 120 0.32 0.38 -13.56
CA VAL A 120 0.60 1.30 -12.44
C VAL A 120 0.56 2.75 -12.95
N TRP A 121 1.13 2.99 -14.14
CA TRP A 121 1.09 4.29 -14.80
C TRP A 121 -0.35 4.79 -15.00
N ASP A 122 -1.22 3.97 -15.59
CA ASP A 122 -2.62 4.35 -15.85
C ASP A 122 -3.38 4.65 -14.56
N VAL A 123 -3.15 3.83 -13.52
CA VAL A 123 -3.79 4.01 -12.21
C VAL A 123 -3.44 5.37 -11.58
N VAL A 124 -2.18 5.76 -11.65
CA VAL A 124 -1.74 7.02 -11.04
C VAL A 124 -2.08 8.21 -11.93
N THR A 125 -1.91 8.14 -13.25
CA THR A 125 -2.25 9.23 -14.17
C THR A 125 -3.76 9.51 -14.21
N ASN A 126 -4.60 8.49 -14.11
CA ASN A 126 -6.05 8.67 -14.01
C ASN A 126 -6.47 9.41 -12.72
N ALA A 127 -5.70 9.27 -11.64
CA ALA A 127 -5.90 10.04 -10.41
C ALA A 127 -5.31 11.47 -10.47
N ASN A 128 -4.50 11.76 -11.50
CA ASN A 128 -3.76 13.01 -11.69
C ASN A 128 -3.90 13.58 -13.11
N PRO A 129 -5.10 13.85 -13.60
CA PRO A 129 -5.32 14.20 -15.00
C PRO A 129 -4.75 15.57 -15.42
N ARG A 130 -4.31 16.40 -14.47
CA ARG A 130 -3.78 17.75 -14.70
C ARG A 130 -2.27 17.86 -14.46
N GLU A 131 -1.66 16.82 -13.86
CA GLU A 131 -0.25 16.85 -13.52
C GLU A 131 0.64 16.54 -14.73
N ASP A 132 1.85 17.09 -14.73
CA ASP A 132 2.86 16.80 -15.74
C ASP A 132 3.23 15.30 -15.70
N PRO A 133 3.19 14.59 -16.81
CA PRO A 133 3.63 13.20 -16.89
C PRO A 133 5.05 12.97 -16.37
N GLN A 134 5.96 13.94 -16.53
CA GLN A 134 7.31 13.82 -15.99
C GLN A 134 7.31 13.88 -14.45
N PHE A 135 6.54 14.79 -13.85
CA PHE A 135 6.35 14.85 -12.40
C PHE A 135 5.85 13.52 -11.85
N ILE A 136 4.79 12.94 -12.45
CA ILE A 136 4.25 11.64 -12.03
C ILE A 136 5.32 10.55 -12.12
N ARG A 137 6.12 10.54 -13.18
CA ARG A 137 7.21 9.56 -13.36
C ARG A 137 8.27 9.68 -12.28
N ASP A 138 8.66 10.90 -11.94
CA ASP A 138 9.66 11.18 -10.90
C ASP A 138 9.13 10.74 -9.53
N GLN A 139 7.86 11.02 -9.22
CA GLN A 139 7.22 10.58 -7.97
C GLN A 139 7.09 9.05 -7.89
N LEU A 140 6.71 8.39 -8.99
CA LEU A 140 6.65 6.93 -9.03
C LEU A 140 8.03 6.28 -8.86
N ALA A 141 9.08 6.89 -9.40
CA ALA A 141 10.45 6.43 -9.20
C ALA A 141 10.85 6.51 -7.72
N GLN A 142 10.50 7.59 -7.01
CA GLN A 142 10.72 7.74 -5.57
C GLN A 142 9.90 6.70 -4.75
N LEU A 143 8.75 6.27 -5.26
CA LEU A 143 7.94 5.19 -4.67
C LEU A 143 8.38 3.78 -5.10
N LEU A 144 9.61 3.64 -5.61
CA LEU A 144 10.21 2.38 -6.07
C LEU A 144 9.53 1.73 -7.29
N PHE A 145 8.86 2.53 -8.13
CA PHE A 145 8.43 2.10 -9.45
C PHE A 145 9.37 2.67 -10.52
N GLN A 146 10.41 1.92 -10.86
CA GLN A 146 11.43 2.37 -11.81
C GLN A 146 11.26 1.71 -13.19
N SER A 147 11.66 2.44 -14.23
CA SER A 147 11.74 1.94 -15.60
C SER A 147 10.45 1.23 -16.07
N ASP A 148 10.55 -0.02 -16.51
CA ASP A 148 9.44 -0.78 -17.08
C ASP A 148 8.39 -1.22 -16.07
N SER A 149 8.69 -1.17 -14.74
CA SER A 149 7.73 -1.59 -13.70
C SER A 149 6.50 -0.68 -13.62
N VAL A 150 6.59 0.58 -14.05
CA VAL A 150 5.42 1.48 -14.11
C VAL A 150 4.38 1.04 -15.15
N HIS A 151 4.79 0.29 -16.18
CA HIS A 151 3.91 -0.25 -17.23
C HIS A 151 3.40 -1.66 -16.90
N ALA A 152 3.81 -2.25 -15.78
CA ALA A 152 3.28 -3.55 -15.36
C ALA A 152 1.79 -3.45 -15.04
N LEU A 153 1.00 -4.41 -15.49
CA LEU A 153 -0.43 -4.50 -15.16
C LEU A 153 -0.60 -4.80 -13.68
N THR A 154 -1.52 -4.11 -13.02
CA THR A 154 -1.76 -4.27 -11.57
C THR A 154 -2.18 -5.69 -11.21
N GLY A 155 -2.80 -6.43 -12.14
CA GLY A 155 -3.15 -7.84 -11.98
C GLY A 155 -1.94 -8.78 -11.91
N THR A 156 -0.77 -8.37 -12.38
CA THR A 156 0.47 -9.17 -12.38
C THR A 156 1.41 -8.86 -11.22
N LEU A 157 1.09 -7.82 -10.45
CA LEU A 157 1.90 -7.35 -9.32
C LEU A 157 1.83 -8.33 -8.13
N SER A 158 2.92 -8.42 -7.38
CA SER A 158 2.93 -9.02 -6.03
C SER A 158 2.03 -8.23 -5.07
N GLY A 159 1.73 -8.80 -3.91
CA GLY A 159 0.92 -8.12 -2.89
C GLY A 159 1.51 -6.77 -2.46
N GLY A 160 2.81 -6.73 -2.20
CA GLY A 160 3.52 -5.50 -1.81
C GLY A 160 3.57 -4.46 -2.94
N GLU A 161 3.83 -4.88 -4.19
CA GLU A 161 3.80 -3.96 -5.34
C GLU A 161 2.41 -3.38 -5.58
N ARG A 162 1.36 -4.21 -5.45
CA ARG A 162 -0.02 -3.76 -5.57
C ARG A 162 -0.39 -2.77 -4.47
N PHE A 163 0.07 -3.03 -3.24
CA PHE A 163 -0.09 -2.10 -2.12
C PHE A 163 0.57 -0.75 -2.42
N ARG A 164 1.83 -0.76 -2.88
CA ARG A 164 2.55 0.47 -3.25
C ARG A 164 1.87 1.22 -4.39
N ALA A 165 1.34 0.53 -5.40
CA ALA A 165 0.60 1.15 -6.51
C ALA A 165 -0.69 1.84 -6.03
N GLU A 166 -1.47 1.19 -5.15
CA GLU A 166 -2.66 1.79 -4.56
C GLU A 166 -2.31 2.97 -3.65
N PHE A 167 -1.25 2.84 -2.86
CA PHE A 167 -0.78 3.91 -2.01
C PHE A 167 -0.31 5.12 -2.84
N ALA A 168 0.44 4.88 -3.94
CA ALA A 168 0.84 5.92 -4.88
C ALA A 168 -0.37 6.65 -5.49
N ARG A 169 -1.39 5.91 -5.92
CA ARG A 169 -2.64 6.47 -6.45
C ARG A 169 -3.33 7.39 -5.44
N VAL A 170 -3.35 7.00 -4.16
CA VAL A 170 -3.97 7.80 -3.10
C VAL A 170 -3.13 9.01 -2.75
N LEU A 171 -1.82 8.82 -2.59
CA LEU A 171 -0.90 9.85 -2.10
C LEU A 171 -0.62 10.95 -3.13
N LEU A 172 -0.54 10.55 -4.41
CA LEU A 172 -0.26 11.46 -5.53
C LEU A 172 -1.54 12.01 -6.19
N ALA A 173 -2.71 11.81 -5.61
CA ALA A 173 -3.96 12.33 -6.18
C ALA A 173 -3.94 13.88 -6.29
N ASP A 174 -4.58 14.42 -7.34
CA ASP A 174 -4.76 15.86 -7.54
C ASP A 174 -6.20 16.28 -7.17
N PRO A 175 -6.37 17.11 -6.13
CA PRO A 175 -5.34 17.68 -5.25
C PRO A 175 -4.74 16.69 -4.25
N ALA A 176 -3.46 16.87 -3.92
CA ALA A 176 -2.75 16.02 -2.97
C ALA A 176 -3.46 15.97 -1.60
N PRO A 177 -3.57 14.80 -0.99
CA PRO A 177 -4.31 14.67 0.27
C PRO A 177 -3.60 15.38 1.42
N GLN A 178 -4.32 16.23 2.11
CA GLN A 178 -3.90 16.87 3.36
C GLN A 178 -4.35 16.07 4.60
N LEU A 179 -5.29 15.15 4.42
CA LEU A 179 -5.66 14.09 5.38
C LEU A 179 -5.45 12.75 4.70
N LEU A 180 -4.66 11.88 5.32
CA LEU A 180 -4.50 10.49 4.88
C LEU A 180 -5.11 9.55 5.92
N MET A 181 -6.08 8.76 5.49
CA MET A 181 -6.73 7.74 6.31
C MET A 181 -6.22 6.36 5.90
N LEU A 182 -5.77 5.57 6.88
CA LEU A 182 -5.21 4.24 6.67
C LEU A 182 -6.00 3.21 7.48
N ASP A 183 -6.58 2.22 6.82
CA ASP A 183 -7.36 1.15 7.44
C ASP A 183 -6.60 -0.17 7.39
N GLU A 184 -5.98 -0.56 8.52
CA GLU A 184 -5.16 -1.76 8.70
C GLU A 184 -4.09 -1.92 7.58
N PRO A 185 -3.22 -0.90 7.36
CA PRO A 185 -2.34 -0.86 6.20
C PRO A 185 -1.25 -1.93 6.20
N THR A 186 -0.93 -2.52 7.37
CA THR A 186 0.11 -3.57 7.49
C THR A 186 -0.44 -4.98 7.25
N ASN A 187 -1.75 -5.14 7.10
CA ASN A 187 -2.34 -6.46 6.87
C ASN A 187 -1.99 -6.99 5.47
N ASN A 188 -1.51 -8.24 5.43
CA ASN A 188 -1.19 -8.97 4.20
C ASN A 188 -0.07 -8.37 3.33
N ILE A 189 0.80 -7.55 3.88
CA ILE A 189 2.03 -7.08 3.23
C ILE A 189 3.27 -7.62 3.97
N ASP A 190 4.38 -7.71 3.26
CA ASP A 190 5.65 -8.15 3.81
C ASP A 190 6.35 -7.03 4.60
N ILE A 191 7.34 -7.43 5.42
CA ILE A 191 8.08 -6.52 6.30
C ILE A 191 8.75 -5.40 5.48
N SER A 192 9.30 -5.69 4.31
CA SER A 192 9.96 -4.71 3.47
C SER A 192 8.98 -3.63 2.97
N THR A 193 7.75 -4.02 2.67
CA THR A 193 6.68 -3.08 2.31
C THR A 193 6.21 -2.25 3.52
N VAL A 194 6.20 -2.82 4.73
CA VAL A 194 5.94 -2.06 5.97
C VAL A 194 7.04 -1.02 6.21
N ASP A 195 8.32 -1.40 6.08
CA ASP A 195 9.46 -0.49 6.26
C ASP A 195 9.40 0.67 5.25
N TRP A 196 9.08 0.35 4.00
CA TRP A 196 8.85 1.35 2.96
C TRP A 196 7.70 2.30 3.33
N LEU A 197 6.55 1.78 3.77
CA LEU A 197 5.39 2.59 4.18
C LEU A 197 5.75 3.54 5.32
N VAL A 198 6.46 3.05 6.33
CA VAL A 198 6.92 3.88 7.45
C VAL A 198 7.82 5.01 6.96
N SER A 199 8.76 4.74 6.04
CA SER A 199 9.65 5.77 5.49
C SER A 199 8.89 6.86 4.73
N VAL A 200 7.89 6.48 3.95
CA VAL A 200 7.02 7.44 3.24
C VAL A 200 6.19 8.27 4.22
N LEU A 201 5.56 7.62 5.22
CA LEU A 201 4.72 8.30 6.21
C LEU A 201 5.51 9.27 7.10
N LYS A 202 6.79 9.01 7.39
CA LYS A 202 7.66 9.97 8.11
C LYS A 202 7.85 11.28 7.35
N ASN A 203 7.87 11.22 6.01
CA ASN A 203 8.02 12.40 5.15
C ASN A 203 6.68 13.09 4.84
N TYR A 204 5.55 12.46 5.13
CA TYR A 204 4.23 13.05 4.90
C TYR A 204 3.96 14.19 5.89
N ARG A 205 3.54 15.36 5.37
CA ARG A 205 3.35 16.62 6.11
C ARG A 205 1.90 16.91 6.49
N GLY A 206 0.96 16.09 6.05
CA GLY A 206 -0.46 16.20 6.36
C GLY A 206 -0.86 15.51 7.65
N ALA A 207 -2.16 15.53 7.95
CA ALA A 207 -2.74 14.78 9.06
C ALA A 207 -2.90 13.30 8.74
N LEU A 208 -2.71 12.43 9.73
CA LEU A 208 -2.95 11.00 9.62
C LEU A 208 -4.08 10.57 10.57
N LEU A 209 -4.99 9.74 10.05
CA LEU A 209 -5.95 8.97 10.85
C LEU A 209 -5.74 7.49 10.54
N VAL A 210 -5.23 6.72 11.49
CA VAL A 210 -4.77 5.36 11.29
C VAL A 210 -5.55 4.39 12.15
N VAL A 211 -6.09 3.36 11.54
CA VAL A 211 -6.56 2.14 12.21
C VAL A 211 -5.49 1.07 12.03
N SER A 212 -4.89 0.60 13.09
CA SER A 212 -3.94 -0.52 13.06
C SER A 212 -3.85 -1.21 14.41
N HIS A 213 -3.68 -2.53 14.37
CA HIS A 213 -3.36 -3.37 15.52
C HIS A 213 -1.87 -3.68 15.65
N ASP A 214 -1.06 -3.21 14.70
CA ASP A 214 0.38 -3.39 14.68
C ASP A 214 1.06 -2.30 15.52
N GLU A 215 1.49 -2.66 16.74
CA GLU A 215 2.11 -1.74 17.69
C GLU A 215 3.50 -1.28 17.22
N ASP A 216 4.26 -2.14 16.52
CA ASP A 216 5.57 -1.76 15.96
C ASP A 216 5.39 -0.68 14.89
N PHE A 217 4.51 -0.92 13.93
CA PHE A 217 4.15 0.09 12.93
C PHE A 217 3.68 1.39 13.56
N CYS A 218 2.75 1.34 14.52
CA CYS A 218 2.22 2.51 15.22
C CYS A 218 3.31 3.32 15.92
N SER A 219 4.28 2.64 16.56
CA SER A 219 5.38 3.31 17.25
C SER A 219 6.32 4.04 16.30
N ARG A 220 6.47 3.53 15.07
CA ARG A 220 7.42 4.03 14.08
C ARG A 220 6.90 5.21 13.27
N ILE A 221 5.58 5.41 13.17
CA ILE A 221 4.97 6.50 12.40
C ILE A 221 4.69 7.78 13.21
N GLU A 222 5.24 7.89 14.40
CA GLU A 222 5.20 9.10 15.24
C GLU A 222 3.77 9.59 15.54
N LEU A 223 2.92 8.70 16.02
CA LEU A 223 1.56 9.05 16.43
C LEU A 223 1.57 10.08 17.55
N THR A 224 0.74 11.12 17.43
CA THR A 224 0.61 12.20 18.42
C THR A 224 -0.48 11.92 19.46
N ARG A 225 -1.50 11.13 19.08
CA ARG A 225 -2.67 10.86 19.91
C ARG A 225 -3.36 9.54 19.54
N GLN A 226 -3.99 8.92 20.54
CA GLN A 226 -4.91 7.79 20.34
C GLN A 226 -6.32 8.18 20.82
N VAL A 227 -7.32 7.75 20.05
CA VAL A 227 -8.75 7.95 20.35
C VAL A 227 -9.46 6.60 20.26
N SER A 228 -10.33 6.29 21.21
CA SER A 228 -11.19 5.11 21.14
C SER A 228 -12.39 5.37 20.23
N ILE A 229 -12.79 4.38 19.45
CA ILE A 229 -14.04 4.44 18.69
C ILE A 229 -15.25 4.60 19.61
N GLU A 230 -15.17 4.13 20.84
CA GLU A 230 -16.25 4.23 21.85
C GLU A 230 -16.49 5.68 22.30
N ASP A 231 -15.47 6.55 22.18
CA ASP A 231 -15.56 7.98 22.51
C ASP A 231 -16.19 8.80 21.37
N ILE A 232 -16.39 8.19 20.21
CA ILE A 232 -16.89 8.82 18.99
C ILE A 232 -18.36 8.40 18.78
N GLY A 233 -19.25 8.79 19.63
CA GLY A 233 -20.64 8.37 19.68
C GLY A 233 -21.48 8.45 18.38
#